data_f50472ff02aa96dc5bb871cf195c1a20
#
_entry.id   f50472ff02aa96dc5bb871cf195c1a20
#
_cell.length_a   1.000
_cell.length_b   1.000
_cell.length_c   1.000
_cell.angle_alpha   90.00
_cell.angle_beta   90.00
_cell.angle_gamma   90.00
#
_symmetry.space_group_name_H-M   'P 1'
#
loop_
_entity.id
_entity.type
_entity.pdbx_description
1 polymer ?
#
loop_
_entity_poly.entity_id
_entity_poly.type
_entity_poly.pdbx_seq_one_letter_code
_entity_poly.pdbx_strand_id
1 'polypeptide(L)'
;DYEKFGWDPSQHDQLISYIRAVDTAEIAILFRETEPNQIRIGFRANNVDVGSLARQFGGGGHRLASGASITGDLDIVTAEVVEAAKEYLTVGERYERDS
;
A
#
# COMPACT_ATOMS: atom_id res chain seq x y z
N ASP A 1 9.96 8.77 -1.11
CA ASP A 1 10.75 9.04 -2.28
C ASP A 1 10.63 7.91 -3.28
N TYR A 2 10.42 8.23 -4.55
CA TYR A 2 10.21 7.24 -5.62
C TYR A 2 11.37 6.27 -5.76
N GLU A 3 12.59 6.80 -5.70
CA GLU A 3 13.79 6.00 -5.90
C GLU A 3 13.99 4.93 -4.84
N LYS A 4 13.60 5.22 -3.60
CA LYS A 4 13.75 4.30 -2.48
C LYS A 4 13.04 2.96 -2.74
N PHE A 5 11.92 2.99 -3.45
CA PHE A 5 11.12 1.80 -3.74
C PHE A 5 11.16 1.37 -5.20
N GLY A 6 12.03 1.99 -6.02
CA GLY A 6 12.24 1.61 -7.41
C GLY A 6 11.14 2.04 -8.37
N TRP A 7 10.34 3.03 -8.00
CA TRP A 7 9.30 3.56 -8.87
C TRP A 7 9.82 4.72 -9.73
N ASP A 8 9.26 4.85 -10.94
CA ASP A 8 9.63 5.89 -11.90
C ASP A 8 8.91 7.20 -11.59
N PRO A 9 9.64 8.28 -11.22
CA PRO A 9 9.00 9.56 -10.90
C PRO A 9 8.45 10.30 -12.11
N SER A 10 8.74 9.87 -13.33
CA SER A 10 8.29 10.57 -14.54
C SER A 10 6.84 10.27 -14.92
N GLN A 11 6.19 9.30 -14.30
CA GLN A 11 4.79 8.99 -14.59
C GLN A 11 3.86 9.97 -13.90
N HIS A 12 2.86 10.46 -14.64
CA HIS A 12 2.07 11.61 -14.21
C HIS A 12 0.81 11.30 -13.39
N ASP A 13 0.15 10.19 -13.58
CA ASP A 13 -1.13 9.92 -12.92
C ASP A 13 -0.97 9.01 -11.71
N GLN A 14 -0.04 9.38 -10.83
CA GLN A 14 0.30 8.60 -9.65
C GLN A 14 0.13 9.40 -8.37
N LEU A 15 -0.34 8.70 -7.34
CA LEU A 15 -0.32 9.22 -5.96
C LEU A 15 0.48 8.25 -5.12
N ILE A 16 1.31 8.76 -4.23
CA ILE A 16 2.07 7.91 -3.30
C ILE A 16 1.73 8.31 -1.88
N SER A 17 1.40 7.31 -1.08
CA SER A 17 1.18 7.48 0.35
C SER A 17 2.22 6.69 1.11
N TYR A 18 2.78 7.28 2.17
CA TYR A 18 3.73 6.62 3.05
C TYR A 18 3.10 6.48 4.42
N ILE A 19 3.08 5.27 4.92
CA ILE A 19 2.49 4.96 6.21
C ILE A 19 3.58 4.36 7.07
N ARG A 20 3.82 4.97 8.23
CA ARG A 20 4.87 4.52 9.14
C ARG A 20 4.29 4.02 10.43
N ALA A 21 4.86 2.94 10.91
CA ALA A 21 4.59 2.44 12.25
C ALA A 21 5.81 2.72 13.13
N VAL A 22 5.70 2.44 14.41
CA VAL A 22 6.84 2.48 15.33
C VAL A 22 7.88 1.47 14.86
N ASP A 23 9.13 1.67 15.25
CA ASP A 23 10.25 0.75 15.00
C ASP A 23 10.57 0.51 13.53
N THR A 24 10.54 1.56 12.73
CA THR A 24 10.99 1.55 11.34
C THR A 24 10.12 0.79 10.33
N ALA A 25 9.01 0.19 10.75
CA ALA A 25 8.10 -0.42 9.80
C ALA A 25 7.44 0.66 8.94
N GLU A 26 7.50 0.47 7.65
CA GLU A 26 7.01 1.48 6.70
C GLU A 26 6.37 0.79 5.50
N ILE A 27 5.22 1.31 5.08
CA ILE A 27 4.56 0.88 3.85
C ILE A 27 4.47 2.08 2.92
N ALA A 28 4.89 1.90 1.68
CA ALA A 28 4.67 2.86 0.62
C ALA A 28 3.61 2.30 -0.32
N ILE A 29 2.62 3.10 -0.65
CA ILE A 29 1.51 2.68 -1.49
C ILE A 29 1.44 3.60 -2.70
N LEU A 30 1.52 3.01 -3.90
CA LEU A 30 1.42 3.71 -5.15
C LEU A 30 0.04 3.47 -5.75
N PHE A 31 -0.67 4.54 -6.04
CA PHE A 31 -1.98 4.50 -6.69
C PHE A 31 -1.85 5.06 -8.09
N ARG A 32 -2.34 4.34 -9.09
CA ARG A 32 -2.30 4.78 -10.47
C ARG A 32 -3.61 4.47 -11.17
N GLU A 33 -4.26 5.51 -11.69
CA GLU A 33 -5.47 5.33 -12.49
C GLU A 33 -5.05 5.00 -13.92
N THR A 34 -5.25 3.76 -14.35
CA THR A 34 -4.85 3.30 -15.67
C THR A 34 -5.90 3.61 -16.74
N GLU A 35 -7.17 3.57 -16.35
CA GLU A 35 -8.30 3.97 -17.14
C GLU A 35 -9.30 4.59 -16.18
N PRO A 36 -10.31 5.34 -16.66
CA PRO A 36 -11.29 5.93 -15.75
C PRO A 36 -11.87 4.89 -14.79
N ASN A 37 -11.75 5.18 -13.49
CA ASN A 37 -12.21 4.30 -12.41
C ASN A 37 -11.52 2.92 -12.33
N GLN A 38 -10.34 2.76 -12.95
CA GLN A 38 -9.54 1.55 -12.86
C GLN A 38 -8.24 1.90 -12.15
N ILE A 39 -8.13 1.50 -10.89
CA ILE A 39 -7.01 1.88 -10.03
C ILE A 39 -6.07 0.68 -9.81
N ARG A 40 -4.80 0.85 -10.21
CA ARG A 40 -3.73 -0.11 -9.87
C ARG A 40 -3.05 0.37 -8.62
N ILE A 41 -2.85 -0.55 -7.69
CA ILE A 41 -2.25 -0.25 -6.39
C ILE A 41 -1.01 -1.11 -6.22
N GLY A 42 0.11 -0.47 -5.91
CA GLY A 42 1.34 -1.17 -5.58
C GLY A 42 1.71 -0.94 -4.13
N PHE A 43 2.04 -2.01 -3.41
CA PHE A 43 2.47 -1.94 -2.03
C PHE A 43 3.93 -2.32 -1.93
N ARG A 44 4.71 -1.55 -1.20
CA ARG A 44 6.11 -1.87 -0.90
C ARG A 44 6.35 -1.66 0.59
N ALA A 45 7.15 -2.51 1.17
CA ALA A 45 7.43 -2.42 2.61
C ALA A 45 8.87 -2.81 2.89
N ASN A 46 9.37 -2.38 4.05
CA ASN A 46 10.69 -2.77 4.51
C ASN A 46 10.62 -3.90 5.55
N ASN A 47 9.62 -3.90 6.42
CA ASN A 47 9.50 -4.89 7.50
C ASN A 47 8.09 -5.41 7.72
N VAL A 48 7.22 -5.28 6.74
CA VAL A 48 5.81 -5.64 6.88
C VAL A 48 5.38 -6.54 5.73
N ASP A 49 4.56 -7.54 6.01
CA ASP A 49 4.01 -8.40 4.98
C ASP A 49 2.86 -7.71 4.25
N VAL A 50 3.17 -7.07 3.13
CA VAL A 50 2.15 -6.40 2.33
C VAL A 50 1.44 -7.33 1.35
N GLY A 51 1.89 -8.58 1.21
CA GLY A 51 1.16 -9.59 0.46
C GLY A 51 -0.21 -9.85 1.09
N SER A 52 -0.24 -9.99 2.42
CA SER A 52 -1.50 -10.16 3.15
C SER A 52 -2.40 -8.94 3.03
N LEU A 53 -1.82 -7.74 3.07
CA LEU A 53 -2.59 -6.50 2.90
C LEU A 53 -3.23 -6.45 1.50
N ALA A 54 -2.46 -6.76 0.45
CA ALA A 54 -2.99 -6.76 -0.91
C ALA A 54 -4.13 -7.76 -1.09
N ARG A 55 -4.05 -8.90 -0.42
CA ARG A 55 -5.11 -9.92 -0.50
C ARG A 55 -6.45 -9.42 0.05
N GLN A 56 -6.45 -8.45 0.96
CA GLN A 56 -7.70 -7.84 1.44
C GLN A 56 -8.45 -7.12 0.32
N PHE A 57 -7.75 -6.76 -0.74
CA PHE A 57 -8.31 -6.04 -1.90
C PHE A 57 -8.36 -6.91 -3.15
N GLY A 58 -8.30 -8.22 -2.98
CA GLY A 58 -8.36 -9.14 -4.11
C GLY A 58 -7.08 -9.31 -4.89
N GLY A 59 -5.97 -8.76 -4.40
CA GLY A 59 -4.69 -8.86 -5.05
C GLY A 59 -3.79 -9.91 -4.40
N GLY A 60 -2.48 -9.67 -4.49
CA GLY A 60 -1.49 -10.55 -3.89
C GLY A 60 -0.09 -10.16 -4.31
N GLY A 61 0.88 -11.01 -3.98
CA GLY A 61 2.27 -10.79 -4.34
C GLY A 61 3.19 -11.28 -3.22
N HIS A 62 4.39 -10.69 -3.21
CA HIS A 62 5.40 -11.06 -2.24
C HIS A 62 5.22 -10.31 -0.93
N ARG A 63 5.87 -10.79 0.10
CA ARG A 63 5.80 -10.22 1.44
C ARG A 63 6.16 -8.73 1.47
N LEU A 64 7.17 -8.32 0.71
CA LEU A 64 7.64 -6.93 0.71
C LEU A 64 7.22 -6.14 -0.53
N ALA A 65 6.55 -6.78 -1.48
CA ALA A 65 6.14 -6.15 -2.74
C ALA A 65 4.90 -6.85 -3.29
N SER A 66 3.78 -6.16 -3.30
CA SER A 66 2.52 -6.75 -3.72
C SER A 66 1.68 -5.73 -4.48
N GLY A 67 0.52 -6.13 -4.94
CA GLY A 67 -0.37 -5.24 -5.66
C GLY A 67 -1.79 -5.72 -5.74
N ALA A 68 -2.66 -4.80 -6.12
CA ALA A 68 -4.08 -5.07 -6.30
C ALA A 68 -4.63 -4.14 -7.39
N SER A 69 -5.82 -4.44 -7.87
CA SER A 69 -6.54 -3.58 -8.80
C SER A 69 -7.96 -3.41 -8.29
N ILE A 70 -8.43 -2.17 -8.23
CA ILE A 70 -9.75 -1.85 -7.70
C ILE A 70 -10.48 -0.94 -8.69
N THR A 71 -11.75 -1.23 -8.93
CA THR A 71 -12.63 -0.35 -9.72
C THR A 71 -13.28 0.64 -8.76
N GLY A 72 -13.16 1.93 -9.06
CA GLY A 72 -13.77 2.97 -8.24
C GLY A 72 -13.12 4.32 -8.45
N ASP A 73 -13.62 5.31 -7.73
CA ASP A 73 -13.07 6.66 -7.76
C ASP A 73 -11.70 6.70 -7.07
N LEU A 74 -10.73 7.35 -7.69
CA LEU A 74 -9.35 7.40 -7.18
C LEU A 74 -9.29 7.94 -5.75
N ASP A 75 -10.00 9.01 -5.45
CA ASP A 75 -9.94 9.61 -4.11
C ASP A 75 -10.56 8.69 -3.05
N ILE A 76 -11.67 8.05 -3.40
CA ILE A 76 -12.34 7.12 -2.48
C ILE A 76 -11.48 5.88 -2.26
N VAL A 77 -10.97 5.29 -3.33
CA VAL A 77 -10.10 4.10 -3.24
C VAL A 77 -8.85 4.41 -2.43
N THR A 78 -8.22 5.56 -2.68
CA THR A 78 -7.03 5.98 -1.94
C THR A 78 -7.32 6.05 -0.44
N ALA A 79 -8.42 6.68 -0.05
CA ALA A 79 -8.80 6.81 1.35
C ALA A 79 -9.03 5.45 2.00
N GLU A 80 -9.75 4.56 1.33
CA GLU A 80 -10.04 3.23 1.85
C GLU A 80 -8.78 2.39 2.05
N VAL A 81 -7.89 2.41 1.07
CA VAL A 81 -6.66 1.61 1.13
C VAL A 81 -5.71 2.15 2.19
N VAL A 82 -5.57 3.47 2.29
CA VAL A 82 -4.72 4.10 3.31
C VAL A 82 -5.22 3.76 4.71
N GLU A 83 -6.53 3.85 4.94
CA GLU A 83 -7.10 3.50 6.24
C GLU A 83 -6.89 2.02 6.57
N ALA A 84 -7.07 1.13 5.60
CA ALA A 84 -6.82 -0.30 5.81
C ALA A 84 -5.35 -0.57 6.14
N ALA A 85 -4.43 0.13 5.50
CA ALA A 85 -3.00 -0.04 5.77
C ALA A 85 -2.63 0.45 7.16
N LYS A 86 -3.19 1.58 7.59
CA LYS A 86 -2.97 2.10 8.96
C LYS A 86 -3.48 1.11 10.00
N GLU A 87 -4.67 0.58 9.80
CA GLU A 87 -5.25 -0.41 10.69
C GLU A 87 -4.43 -1.68 10.72
N TYR A 88 -3.97 -2.14 9.56
CA TYR A 88 -3.12 -3.31 9.43
C TYR A 88 -1.83 -3.17 10.25
N LEU A 89 -1.18 -2.01 10.18
CA LEU A 89 0.03 -1.75 10.97
C LEU A 89 -0.26 -1.71 12.46
N THR A 90 -1.37 -1.10 12.86
CA THR A 90 -1.76 -0.99 14.27
C THR A 90 -2.02 -2.37 14.87
N VAL A 91 -2.73 -3.24 14.15
CA VAL A 91 -2.99 -4.61 14.61
C VAL A 91 -1.68 -5.39 14.75
N GLY A 92 -0.78 -5.26 13.77
CA GLY A 92 0.53 -5.89 13.84
C GLY A 92 1.33 -5.46 15.08
N GLU A 93 1.32 -4.18 15.39
CA GLU A 93 1.98 -3.65 16.59
C GLU A 93 1.41 -4.24 17.88
N ARG A 94 0.08 -4.39 17.95
CA ARG A 94 -0.57 -4.98 19.12
C ARG A 94 -0.13 -6.42 19.34
N TYR A 95 -0.05 -7.20 18.27
CA TYR A 95 0.39 -8.59 18.36
C TYR A 95 1.83 -8.69 18.84
N GLU A 96 2.71 -7.83 18.37
CA GLU A 96 4.10 -7.81 18.80
C GLU A 96 4.23 -7.46 20.27
N ARG A 97 3.39 -6.56 20.78
CA ARG A 97 3.41 -6.17 22.19
C ARG A 97 2.94 -7.29 23.11
N ASP A 98 2.00 -8.08 22.66
CA ASP A 98 1.41 -9.15 23.46
C ASP A 98 2.23 -10.44 23.45
N SER A 99 3.18 -10.51 22.56
CA SER A 99 4.06 -11.67 22.47
C SER A 99 5.38 -11.40 23.17
#